data_c010539dca7e2d97de4900037d77068d
#
_entry.id   c010539dca7e2d97de4900037d77068d
#
_cell.length_a   1.000
_cell.length_b   1.000
_cell.length_c   1.000
_cell.angle_alpha   90.00
_cell.angle_beta   90.00
_cell.angle_gamma   90.00
#
_symmetry.space_group_name_H-M   'P 1'
#
loop_
_entity.id
_entity.type
_entity.pdbx_description
1 polymer ?
#
loop_
_entity_poly.entity_id
_entity_poly.type
_entity_poly.pdbx_seq_one_letter_code
_entity_poly.pdbx_strand_id
1 'polypeptide(L)'
;MSAVEVKTADTYKDDGHAYRQGLMDPHMGVIEPGLLCPTDNCKYDESPGHFGHIQLELPVIHIGFVNLIKTAIKATCNSCSKILLHDAEGTHPSNPELSEQDFYRARVRDLITKHGVGSTEFSKIIKDIEKKTSEAKRTICMHCKSQQGKIVLDKPTTFKEHIAAQGGGKPTERKLNARDIREWLQGIPQEHLIFLGMHKENRPEWIILKVLPVPPITVRPSITLDSGDRSEDDLTHKLVDVLRINQRLRENRDAGAPQLIVEDLWELLQYHVTTYFDNQTSGIPPARHRSGRTLKTLTQRLKGKEGRFRSNLSGKRVNFCARSVISPDPYLGVNEVGVPTKIAKELTVPIRVTTRNREQMRQMILRGPDVHPGVNYVIRGDKRRVRINERSRLINAGFRCHNPECMEETTQRFDLHQVLPAPNFLPGLVVKKFVTREEAVAGGEELVTYAI
;
A
#
# COMPACT_ATOMS: atom_id res chain seq x y z
N MET A 1 11.54 9.87 10.81
CA MET A 1 10.64 8.97 10.08
C MET A 1 11.38 7.75 9.49
N SER A 2 12.64 7.85 9.09
CA SER A 2 13.44 6.71 8.59
C SER A 2 14.32 6.14 9.69
N ALA A 3 14.31 4.81 9.85
CA ALA A 3 15.13 4.09 10.83
C ALA A 3 16.56 3.83 10.33
N VAL A 4 16.76 3.66 9.01
CA VAL A 4 18.05 3.32 8.41
C VAL A 4 18.20 3.86 7.00
N GLU A 5 19.42 4.25 6.63
CA GLU A 5 19.82 4.54 5.26
C GLU A 5 20.24 3.25 4.56
N VAL A 6 19.62 2.94 3.44
CA VAL A 6 19.91 1.76 2.62
C VAL A 6 20.96 2.14 1.58
N LYS A 7 22.14 1.53 1.66
CA LYS A 7 23.30 1.84 0.79
C LYS A 7 23.64 0.72 -0.19
N THR A 8 23.39 -0.54 0.21
CA THR A 8 23.77 -1.70 -0.60
C THR A 8 22.54 -2.41 -1.15
N ALA A 9 22.70 -2.95 -2.36
CA ALA A 9 21.64 -3.73 -3.01
C ALA A 9 21.56 -5.18 -2.48
N ASP A 10 22.53 -5.59 -1.66
CA ASP A 10 22.59 -6.94 -1.15
C ASP A 10 21.54 -7.16 -0.06
N THR A 11 20.93 -8.33 -0.06
CA THR A 11 19.84 -8.67 0.84
C THR A 11 20.30 -9.54 2.00
N TYR A 12 20.90 -10.69 1.71
CA TYR A 12 21.36 -11.65 2.70
C TYR A 12 22.79 -12.11 2.43
N LYS A 13 23.52 -12.41 3.49
CA LYS A 13 24.83 -13.05 3.45
C LYS A 13 24.69 -14.57 3.26
N ASP A 14 25.80 -15.22 2.96
CA ASP A 14 25.84 -16.71 2.82
C ASP A 14 25.46 -17.44 4.12
N ASP A 15 25.62 -16.79 5.27
CA ASP A 15 25.19 -17.28 6.59
C ASP A 15 23.69 -17.12 6.85
N GLY A 16 22.92 -16.58 5.90
CA GLY A 16 21.49 -16.33 5.99
C GLY A 16 21.11 -15.06 6.76
N HIS A 17 22.07 -14.35 7.34
CA HIS A 17 21.80 -13.07 8.01
C HIS A 17 21.69 -11.91 7.02
N ALA A 18 20.76 -11.00 7.31
CA ALA A 18 20.58 -9.80 6.50
C ALA A 18 21.78 -8.85 6.57
N TYR A 19 22.11 -8.21 5.45
CA TYR A 19 23.13 -7.16 5.43
C TYR A 19 22.65 -5.92 6.20
N ARG A 20 23.52 -5.37 7.04
CA ARG A 20 23.31 -4.05 7.65
C ARG A 20 23.39 -2.97 6.57
N GLN A 21 22.51 -1.98 6.63
CA GLN A 21 22.31 -0.95 5.59
C GLN A 21 21.98 -1.54 4.20
N GLY A 22 21.53 -2.80 4.17
CA GLY A 22 20.98 -3.45 2.98
C GLY A 22 19.46 -3.33 2.91
N LEU A 23 18.90 -3.88 1.83
CA LEU A 23 17.43 -3.85 1.62
C LEU A 23 16.63 -4.64 2.66
N MET A 24 17.25 -5.61 3.33
CA MET A 24 16.61 -6.45 4.36
C MET A 24 17.14 -6.16 5.77
N ASP A 25 17.64 -4.93 6.01
CA ASP A 25 18.17 -4.53 7.31
C ASP A 25 17.09 -4.66 8.41
N PRO A 26 17.37 -5.41 9.51
CA PRO A 26 16.40 -5.67 10.59
C PRO A 26 15.83 -4.41 11.27
N HIS A 27 16.49 -3.25 11.15
CA HIS A 27 15.94 -1.98 11.65
C HIS A 27 14.66 -1.54 10.93
N MET A 28 14.40 -2.09 9.73
CA MET A 28 13.14 -1.85 9.02
C MET A 28 12.02 -2.83 9.38
N GLY A 29 12.26 -3.73 10.34
CA GLY A 29 11.35 -4.77 10.79
C GLY A 29 11.91 -6.15 10.58
N VAL A 30 11.32 -7.15 11.23
CA VAL A 30 11.71 -8.56 11.15
C VAL A 30 10.52 -9.40 10.70
N ILE A 31 10.79 -10.47 9.95
CA ILE A 31 9.79 -11.40 9.44
C ILE A 31 9.99 -12.83 9.98
N GLU A 32 11.18 -13.14 10.52
CA GLU A 32 11.50 -14.47 11.00
C GLU A 32 11.12 -14.62 12.48
N PRO A 33 10.48 -15.75 12.85
CA PRO A 33 10.16 -16.04 14.26
C PRO A 33 11.44 -16.10 15.11
N GLY A 34 11.41 -15.47 16.27
CA GLY A 34 12.54 -15.46 17.21
C GLY A 34 13.49 -14.28 17.10
N LEU A 35 13.40 -13.48 16.03
CA LEU A 35 14.15 -12.22 15.92
C LEU A 35 13.35 -11.07 16.52
N LEU A 36 14.08 -10.11 17.08
CA LEU A 36 13.54 -8.84 17.56
C LEU A 36 13.96 -7.71 16.61
N CYS A 37 13.07 -6.80 16.34
CA CYS A 37 13.39 -5.60 15.58
C CYS A 37 14.23 -4.66 16.45
N PRO A 38 15.45 -4.26 16.01
CA PRO A 38 16.32 -3.40 16.82
C PRO A 38 15.78 -1.98 17.05
N THR A 39 14.78 -1.55 16.27
CA THR A 39 14.21 -0.19 16.36
C THR A 39 13.16 -0.06 17.46
N ASP A 40 12.30 -1.07 17.62
CA ASP A 40 11.18 -1.04 18.57
C ASP A 40 11.23 -2.19 19.60
N ASN A 41 12.21 -3.11 19.50
CA ASN A 41 12.37 -4.32 20.30
C ASN A 41 11.14 -5.25 20.31
N CYS A 42 10.28 -5.13 19.29
CA CYS A 42 9.10 -5.97 19.11
C CYS A 42 9.40 -7.21 18.27
N LYS A 43 8.58 -8.24 18.43
CA LYS A 43 8.61 -9.45 17.62
C LYS A 43 7.96 -9.21 16.25
N TYR A 44 8.15 -10.17 15.34
CA TYR A 44 7.62 -10.11 13.97
C TYR A 44 6.08 -9.96 13.88
N ASP A 45 5.33 -10.42 14.87
CA ASP A 45 3.86 -10.36 14.94
C ASP A 45 3.33 -9.07 15.60
N GLU A 46 4.20 -8.35 16.32
CA GLU A 46 3.86 -7.13 17.05
C GLU A 46 4.34 -5.86 16.33
N SER A 47 5.51 -5.93 15.64
CA SER A 47 6.09 -4.79 14.94
C SER A 47 5.41 -4.51 13.60
N PRO A 48 4.93 -3.27 13.36
CA PRO A 48 4.44 -2.87 12.04
C PRO A 48 5.56 -2.70 11.01
N GLY A 49 6.81 -2.67 11.45
CA GLY A 49 7.99 -2.33 10.67
C GLY A 49 8.21 -0.81 10.53
N HIS A 50 9.41 -0.45 10.09
CA HIS A 50 9.87 0.94 9.99
C HIS A 50 10.36 1.26 8.59
N PHE A 51 10.16 2.51 8.17
CA PHE A 51 10.67 2.99 6.90
C PHE A 51 12.20 3.13 6.94
N GLY A 52 12.84 2.74 5.85
CA GLY A 52 14.20 3.15 5.51
C GLY A 52 14.18 4.26 4.46
N HIS A 53 15.36 4.66 3.99
CA HIS A 53 15.49 5.58 2.87
C HIS A 53 16.73 5.29 2.02
N ILE A 54 16.65 5.67 0.75
CA ILE A 54 17.79 5.69 -0.18
C ILE A 54 18.07 7.15 -0.53
N GLN A 55 19.31 7.58 -0.30
CA GLN A 55 19.77 8.88 -0.77
C GLN A 55 20.05 8.79 -2.27
N LEU A 56 19.29 9.55 -3.06
CA LEU A 56 19.45 9.61 -4.51
C LEU A 56 20.59 10.57 -4.86
N GLU A 57 21.44 10.16 -5.75
CA GLU A 57 22.60 10.94 -6.18
C GLU A 57 22.21 12.20 -6.97
N LEU A 58 21.21 12.05 -7.82
CA LEU A 58 20.58 13.14 -8.55
C LEU A 58 19.07 13.16 -8.28
N PRO A 59 18.44 14.35 -8.28
CA PRO A 59 17.02 14.46 -8.03
C PRO A 59 16.20 13.79 -9.14
N VAL A 60 15.05 13.20 -8.78
CA VAL A 60 14.12 12.56 -9.72
C VAL A 60 12.70 13.09 -9.54
N ILE A 61 11.93 13.11 -10.62
CA ILE A 61 10.55 13.55 -10.62
C ILE A 61 9.64 12.43 -10.12
N HIS A 62 8.78 12.74 -9.16
CA HIS A 62 7.75 11.80 -8.70
C HIS A 62 6.61 11.75 -9.71
N ILE A 63 6.35 10.56 -10.30
CA ILE A 63 5.37 10.37 -11.38
C ILE A 63 3.95 10.81 -11.00
N GLY A 64 3.54 10.63 -9.75
CA GLY A 64 2.22 11.03 -9.27
C GLY A 64 1.95 12.53 -9.28
N PHE A 65 3.00 13.35 -9.34
CA PHE A 65 2.89 14.80 -9.29
C PHE A 65 3.28 15.51 -10.59
N VAL A 66 3.49 14.78 -11.67
CA VAL A 66 3.90 15.34 -12.98
C VAL A 66 2.92 16.42 -13.47
N ASN A 67 1.62 16.21 -13.32
CA ASN A 67 0.63 17.19 -13.72
C ASN A 67 0.70 18.48 -12.89
N LEU A 68 0.95 18.35 -11.58
CA LEU A 68 1.12 19.50 -10.70
C LEU A 68 2.38 20.28 -11.05
N ILE A 69 3.49 19.59 -11.31
CA ILE A 69 4.74 20.19 -11.80
C ILE A 69 4.48 20.95 -13.11
N LYS A 70 3.80 20.29 -14.06
CA LYS A 70 3.43 20.90 -15.34
C LYS A 70 2.64 22.19 -15.19
N THR A 71 1.63 22.18 -14.32
CA THR A 71 0.83 23.36 -14.01
C THR A 71 1.68 24.46 -13.38
N ALA A 72 2.53 24.12 -12.41
CA ALA A 72 3.39 25.07 -11.72
C ALA A 72 4.38 25.77 -12.67
N ILE A 73 5.12 25.01 -13.49
CA ILE A 73 6.12 25.57 -14.41
C ILE A 73 5.49 26.31 -15.59
N LYS A 74 4.26 25.97 -16.01
CA LYS A 74 3.52 26.75 -17.01
C LYS A 74 2.96 28.05 -16.48
N ALA A 75 2.61 28.09 -15.21
CA ALA A 75 2.02 29.26 -14.57
C ALA A 75 3.05 30.28 -14.08
N THR A 76 4.33 29.88 -14.02
CA THR A 76 5.42 30.70 -13.47
C THR A 76 6.50 31.01 -14.50
N CYS A 77 7.24 32.08 -14.27
CA CYS A 77 8.33 32.50 -15.16
C CYS A 77 9.56 31.59 -15.01
N ASN A 78 10.22 31.25 -16.12
CA ASN A 78 11.44 30.45 -16.14
C ASN A 78 12.67 31.14 -15.51
N SER A 79 12.69 32.47 -15.41
CA SER A 79 13.82 33.25 -14.91
C SER A 79 13.62 33.76 -13.49
N CYS A 80 12.47 34.35 -13.18
CA CYS A 80 12.20 34.95 -11.86
C CYS A 80 11.26 34.12 -10.97
N SER A 81 10.74 32.98 -11.48
CA SER A 81 9.83 32.06 -10.81
C SER A 81 8.52 32.69 -10.26
N LYS A 82 8.23 33.95 -10.58
CA LYS A 82 6.97 34.59 -10.21
C LYS A 82 5.84 34.13 -11.11
N ILE A 83 4.60 34.18 -10.60
CA ILE A 83 3.42 33.81 -11.38
C ILE A 83 3.21 34.78 -12.55
N LEU A 84 2.76 34.25 -13.70
CA LEU A 84 2.52 35.02 -14.92
C LEU A 84 1.14 35.70 -14.91
N LEU A 85 0.81 36.37 -13.81
CA LEU A 85 -0.35 37.26 -13.64
C LEU A 85 0.13 38.70 -13.43
N HIS A 86 -0.62 39.65 -13.95
CA HIS A 86 -0.30 41.09 -13.77
C HIS A 86 -0.48 41.50 -12.31
N ASP A 87 0.51 42.26 -11.82
CA ASP A 87 0.53 42.83 -10.46
C ASP A 87 0.16 44.29 -10.44
N ALA A 88 0.12 44.96 -11.60
CA ALA A 88 -0.23 46.36 -11.73
C ALA A 88 -1.74 46.58 -11.58
N GLU A 89 -2.13 47.61 -10.87
CA GLU A 89 -3.52 48.06 -10.77
C GLU A 89 -4.13 48.33 -12.13
N GLY A 90 -5.42 48.09 -12.30
CA GLY A 90 -6.12 48.31 -13.56
C GLY A 90 -5.93 47.26 -14.62
N THR A 91 -5.29 46.13 -14.31
CA THR A 91 -5.04 45.06 -15.28
C THR A 91 -6.17 44.03 -15.38
N HIS A 92 -7.11 44.01 -14.44
CA HIS A 92 -8.22 43.08 -14.48
C HIS A 92 -9.34 43.56 -15.40
N PRO A 93 -9.79 42.79 -16.40
CA PRO A 93 -10.75 43.22 -17.42
C PRO A 93 -12.12 43.65 -16.87
N SER A 94 -12.53 43.10 -15.73
CA SER A 94 -13.85 43.33 -15.15
C SER A 94 -13.82 44.25 -13.92
N ASN A 95 -12.64 44.64 -13.44
CA ASN A 95 -12.52 45.51 -12.26
C ASN A 95 -11.26 46.38 -12.37
N PRO A 96 -11.39 47.63 -12.81
CA PRO A 96 -10.24 48.49 -13.13
C PRO A 96 -9.46 48.96 -11.88
N GLU A 97 -9.96 48.74 -10.68
CA GLU A 97 -9.29 49.11 -9.42
C GLU A 97 -8.37 48.04 -8.88
N LEU A 98 -8.48 46.81 -9.40
CA LEU A 98 -7.72 45.63 -8.88
C LEU A 98 -6.68 45.16 -9.88
N SER A 99 -5.56 44.62 -9.33
CA SER A 99 -4.63 43.83 -10.12
C SER A 99 -5.21 42.42 -10.41
N GLU A 100 -4.74 41.75 -11.46
CA GLU A 100 -5.12 40.35 -11.71
C GLU A 100 -4.75 39.47 -10.51
N GLN A 101 -3.59 39.68 -9.91
CA GLN A 101 -3.15 38.89 -8.75
C GLN A 101 -4.07 39.09 -7.55
N ASP A 102 -4.44 40.34 -7.21
CA ASP A 102 -5.29 40.58 -6.07
C ASP A 102 -6.71 40.06 -6.24
N PHE A 103 -7.25 40.16 -7.46
CA PHE A 103 -8.55 39.59 -7.78
C PHE A 103 -8.57 38.08 -7.55
N TYR A 104 -7.61 37.33 -8.14
CA TYR A 104 -7.54 35.90 -7.97
C TYR A 104 -7.20 35.48 -6.53
N ARG A 105 -6.33 36.21 -5.84
CA ARG A 105 -5.99 35.99 -4.43
C ARG A 105 -7.21 36.13 -3.52
N ALA A 106 -7.99 37.16 -3.67
CA ALA A 106 -9.22 37.38 -2.91
C ALA A 106 -10.22 36.25 -3.17
N ARG A 107 -10.45 35.92 -4.44
CA ARG A 107 -11.40 34.90 -4.84
C ARG A 107 -11.00 33.47 -4.38
N VAL A 108 -9.72 33.14 -4.44
CA VAL A 108 -9.23 31.86 -3.93
C VAL A 108 -9.40 31.76 -2.42
N ARG A 109 -9.07 32.83 -1.67
CA ARG A 109 -9.28 32.87 -0.22
C ARG A 109 -10.76 32.73 0.17
N ASP A 110 -11.64 33.43 -0.52
CA ASP A 110 -13.09 33.33 -0.30
C ASP A 110 -13.62 31.91 -0.53
N LEU A 111 -13.16 31.25 -1.60
CA LEU A 111 -13.53 29.86 -1.89
C LEU A 111 -12.97 28.87 -0.86
N ILE A 112 -11.74 29.05 -0.40
CA ILE A 112 -11.17 28.23 0.66
C ILE A 112 -12.00 28.34 1.95
N THR A 113 -12.41 29.58 2.29
CA THR A 113 -13.20 29.84 3.50
C THR A 113 -14.61 29.26 3.40
N LYS A 114 -15.28 29.38 2.24
CA LYS A 114 -16.66 28.93 2.05
C LYS A 114 -16.81 27.43 1.79
N HIS A 115 -15.94 26.84 1.00
CA HIS A 115 -16.09 25.51 0.43
C HIS A 115 -14.94 24.54 0.76
N GLY A 116 -13.82 25.06 1.25
CA GLY A 116 -12.60 24.27 1.50
C GLY A 116 -11.77 23.96 0.24
N VAL A 117 -10.54 23.49 0.47
CA VAL A 117 -9.53 23.26 -0.58
C VAL A 117 -9.89 22.10 -1.52
N GLY A 118 -10.75 21.17 -1.08
CA GLY A 118 -11.17 20.00 -1.88
C GLY A 118 -12.40 20.22 -2.76
N SER A 119 -12.96 21.43 -2.81
CA SER A 119 -14.21 21.70 -3.52
C SER A 119 -14.03 21.77 -5.03
N THR A 120 -15.14 21.50 -5.77
CA THR A 120 -15.17 21.59 -7.23
C THR A 120 -14.97 23.03 -7.72
N GLU A 121 -15.47 24.01 -6.95
CA GLU A 121 -15.33 25.44 -7.20
C GLU A 121 -13.86 25.88 -7.08
N PHE A 122 -13.18 25.42 -6.04
CA PHE A 122 -11.73 25.65 -5.88
C PHE A 122 -10.93 25.07 -7.04
N SER A 123 -11.24 23.83 -7.45
CA SER A 123 -10.57 23.20 -8.59
C SER A 123 -10.82 23.94 -9.91
N LYS A 124 -12.00 24.54 -10.10
CA LYS A 124 -12.34 25.34 -11.29
C LYS A 124 -11.51 26.63 -11.35
N ILE A 125 -11.37 27.34 -10.23
CA ILE A 125 -10.60 28.60 -10.25
C ILE A 125 -9.10 28.34 -10.48
N ILE A 126 -8.53 27.28 -9.91
CA ILE A 126 -7.13 26.91 -10.18
C ILE A 126 -6.92 26.59 -11.67
N LYS A 127 -7.84 25.88 -12.31
CA LYS A 127 -7.80 25.62 -13.76
C LYS A 127 -7.97 26.91 -14.58
N ASP A 128 -8.77 27.86 -14.12
CA ASP A 128 -8.93 29.14 -14.78
C ASP A 128 -7.64 29.98 -14.71
N ILE A 129 -6.98 29.98 -13.56
CA ILE A 129 -5.65 30.59 -13.40
C ILE A 129 -4.62 29.89 -14.34
N GLU A 130 -4.58 28.55 -14.35
CA GLU A 130 -3.70 27.78 -15.24
C GLU A 130 -3.94 28.14 -16.72
N LYS A 131 -5.21 28.21 -17.15
CA LYS A 131 -5.57 28.59 -18.50
C LYS A 131 -5.08 29.99 -18.84
N LYS A 132 -5.31 30.94 -17.93
CA LYS A 132 -4.96 32.35 -18.13
C LYS A 132 -3.45 32.58 -18.19
N THR A 133 -2.69 31.93 -17.31
CA THR A 133 -1.21 31.99 -17.31
C THR A 133 -0.58 31.27 -18.51
N SER A 134 -1.24 30.27 -19.08
CA SER A 134 -0.78 29.47 -20.21
C SER A 134 -1.23 30.01 -21.58
N GLU A 135 -1.89 31.17 -21.63
CA GLU A 135 -2.35 31.76 -22.90
C GLU A 135 -1.17 32.05 -23.84
N ALA A 136 -1.37 31.77 -25.14
CA ALA A 136 -0.35 31.96 -26.17
C ALA A 136 0.16 33.40 -26.30
N LYS A 137 -0.57 34.37 -25.75
CA LYS A 137 -0.20 35.78 -25.74
C LYS A 137 0.82 36.15 -24.65
N ARG A 138 1.05 35.28 -23.67
CA ARG A 138 1.95 35.52 -22.52
C ARG A 138 3.35 34.97 -22.79
N THR A 139 3.97 35.45 -23.86
CA THR A 139 5.32 35.07 -24.27
C THR A 139 6.43 35.82 -23.53
N ILE A 140 6.09 36.85 -22.82
CA ILE A 140 7.03 37.71 -22.08
C ILE A 140 6.56 37.80 -20.63
N CYS A 141 7.50 37.63 -19.71
CA CYS A 141 7.22 37.79 -18.28
C CYS A 141 6.94 39.26 -17.94
N MET A 142 5.91 39.54 -17.17
CA MET A 142 5.51 40.87 -16.78
C MET A 142 6.44 41.50 -15.73
N HIS A 143 7.10 40.67 -14.94
CA HIS A 143 7.98 41.10 -13.86
C HIS A 143 9.43 41.32 -14.32
N CYS A 144 10.02 40.35 -15.03
CA CYS A 144 11.43 40.42 -15.43
C CYS A 144 11.63 40.63 -16.94
N LYS A 145 10.55 40.69 -17.72
CA LYS A 145 10.55 40.87 -19.19
C LYS A 145 11.29 39.75 -19.96
N SER A 146 11.62 38.62 -19.32
CA SER A 146 12.23 37.49 -20.01
C SER A 146 11.21 36.78 -20.92
N GLN A 147 11.70 36.23 -22.02
CA GLN A 147 10.91 35.44 -22.96
C GLN A 147 10.54 34.10 -22.33
N GLN A 148 9.27 33.71 -22.43
CA GLN A 148 8.76 32.43 -21.93
C GLN A 148 8.63 31.43 -23.05
N GLY A 149 9.14 30.20 -22.83
CA GLY A 149 8.99 29.10 -23.74
C GLY A 149 7.69 28.33 -23.51
N LYS A 150 7.23 27.63 -24.54
CA LYS A 150 6.10 26.72 -24.43
C LYS A 150 6.56 25.41 -23.76
N ILE A 151 6.03 25.08 -22.60
CA ILE A 151 6.34 23.84 -21.89
C ILE A 151 5.52 22.68 -22.45
N VAL A 152 6.19 21.63 -22.89
CA VAL A 152 5.60 20.39 -23.40
C VAL A 152 6.09 19.21 -22.57
N LEU A 153 5.18 18.30 -22.25
CA LEU A 153 5.51 17.01 -21.65
C LEU A 153 5.66 15.99 -22.78
N ASP A 154 6.87 15.54 -23.03
CA ASP A 154 7.20 14.58 -24.11
C ASP A 154 6.96 13.14 -23.65
N LYS A 155 7.63 12.71 -22.60
CA LYS A 155 7.41 11.43 -21.91
C LYS A 155 6.81 11.70 -20.53
N PRO A 156 6.32 10.71 -19.80
CA PRO A 156 5.67 10.91 -18.52
C PRO A 156 6.43 11.78 -17.52
N THR A 157 7.77 11.83 -17.62
CA THR A 157 8.64 12.58 -16.68
C THR A 157 9.62 13.50 -17.39
N THR A 158 9.54 13.66 -18.73
CA THR A 158 10.46 14.49 -19.51
C THR A 158 9.77 15.76 -19.95
N PHE A 159 10.24 16.90 -19.48
CA PHE A 159 9.75 18.21 -19.87
C PHE A 159 10.68 18.85 -20.91
N LYS A 160 10.10 19.50 -21.92
CA LYS A 160 10.80 20.27 -22.93
C LYS A 160 10.23 21.69 -22.96
N GLU A 161 11.12 22.67 -23.06
CA GLU A 161 10.79 24.06 -23.28
C GLU A 161 11.10 24.41 -24.75
N HIS A 162 10.09 24.86 -25.47
CA HIS A 162 10.23 25.35 -26.83
C HIS A 162 10.25 26.86 -26.81
N ILE A 163 11.42 27.44 -27.05
CA ILE A 163 11.61 28.91 -27.12
C ILE A 163 11.51 29.31 -28.56
N ALA A 164 10.62 30.26 -28.88
CA ALA A 164 10.48 30.81 -30.25
C ALA A 164 11.75 31.56 -30.61
N ALA A 165 12.29 31.30 -31.80
CA ALA A 165 13.47 32.02 -32.27
C ALA A 165 13.12 33.47 -32.60
N GLN A 166 13.95 34.39 -32.16
CA GLN A 166 13.87 35.78 -32.57
C GLN A 166 14.38 35.87 -34.00
N GLY A 167 13.55 36.39 -34.94
CA GLY A 167 13.97 36.60 -36.31
C GLY A 167 13.74 35.49 -37.35
N GLY A 168 12.79 34.56 -37.12
CA GLY A 168 12.41 33.57 -38.14
C GLY A 168 13.25 32.29 -38.19
N GLY A 169 14.12 32.06 -37.23
CA GLY A 169 14.89 30.82 -37.07
C GLY A 169 14.04 29.66 -36.59
N LYS A 170 14.61 28.45 -36.51
CA LYS A 170 13.97 27.27 -35.94
C LYS A 170 13.83 27.47 -34.41
N PRO A 171 12.69 27.06 -33.79
CA PRO A 171 12.53 27.12 -32.34
C PRO A 171 13.60 26.26 -31.65
N THR A 172 14.18 26.78 -30.60
CA THR A 172 15.17 26.06 -29.79
C THR A 172 14.45 25.21 -28.77
N GLU A 173 14.73 23.89 -28.79
CA GLU A 173 14.24 22.97 -27.77
C GLU A 173 15.27 22.82 -26.65
N ARG A 174 14.83 23.04 -25.42
CA ARG A 174 15.63 22.80 -24.21
C ARG A 174 14.97 21.68 -23.40
N LYS A 175 15.71 20.59 -23.13
CA LYS A 175 15.27 19.55 -22.18
C LYS A 175 15.45 20.09 -20.75
N LEU A 176 14.41 20.03 -19.93
CA LEU A 176 14.44 20.42 -18.54
C LEU A 176 14.72 19.19 -17.69
N ASN A 177 15.84 19.21 -17.00
CA ASN A 177 16.21 18.15 -16.06
C ASN A 177 15.48 18.34 -14.72
N ALA A 178 15.38 17.27 -13.92
CA ALA A 178 14.75 17.34 -12.61
C ALA A 178 15.42 18.35 -11.66
N ARG A 179 16.73 18.64 -11.85
CA ARG A 179 17.47 19.69 -11.15
C ARG A 179 16.96 21.07 -11.53
N ASP A 180 16.87 21.37 -12.84
CA ASP A 180 16.40 22.64 -13.36
C ASP A 180 14.96 22.94 -12.87
N ILE A 181 14.10 21.91 -12.94
CA ILE A 181 12.72 22.01 -12.45
C ILE A 181 12.68 22.28 -10.95
N ARG A 182 13.55 21.61 -10.18
CA ARG A 182 13.61 21.82 -8.74
C ARG A 182 14.06 23.22 -8.38
N GLU A 183 15.09 23.74 -9.04
CA GLU A 183 15.57 25.12 -8.86
C GLU A 183 14.48 26.14 -9.23
N TRP A 184 13.77 25.91 -10.34
CA TRP A 184 12.63 26.71 -10.74
C TRP A 184 11.52 26.71 -9.66
N LEU A 185 11.10 25.55 -9.18
CA LEU A 185 10.06 25.42 -8.16
C LEU A 185 10.49 26.04 -6.82
N GLN A 186 11.77 25.95 -6.47
CA GLN A 186 12.34 26.53 -5.26
C GLN A 186 12.31 28.07 -5.30
N GLY A 187 12.45 28.66 -6.48
CA GLY A 187 12.37 30.10 -6.69
C GLY A 187 10.96 30.69 -6.54
N ILE A 188 9.90 29.88 -6.53
CA ILE A 188 8.52 30.38 -6.45
C ILE A 188 8.28 31.05 -5.08
N PRO A 189 7.87 32.33 -5.06
CA PRO A 189 7.55 33.04 -3.82
C PRO A 189 6.40 32.37 -3.07
N GLN A 190 6.49 32.34 -1.74
CA GLN A 190 5.49 31.69 -0.88
C GLN A 190 4.08 32.27 -1.08
N GLU A 191 3.98 33.57 -1.38
CA GLU A 191 2.72 34.25 -1.63
C GLU A 191 2.01 33.79 -2.91
N HIS A 192 2.77 33.23 -3.87
CA HIS A 192 2.25 32.77 -5.14
C HIS A 192 1.75 31.32 -5.11
N LEU A 193 2.04 30.56 -4.04
CA LEU A 193 1.61 29.16 -3.91
C LEU A 193 0.09 29.00 -3.89
N ILE A 194 -0.62 30.00 -3.39
CA ILE A 194 -2.08 30.03 -3.36
C ILE A 194 -2.71 29.95 -4.75
N PHE A 195 -2.07 30.54 -5.79
CA PHE A 195 -2.54 30.49 -7.17
C PHE A 195 -2.34 29.10 -7.82
N LEU A 196 -1.44 28.30 -7.26
CA LEU A 196 -1.20 26.92 -7.66
C LEU A 196 -2.04 25.91 -6.88
N GLY A 197 -2.89 26.39 -5.97
CA GLY A 197 -3.68 25.54 -5.09
C GLY A 197 -2.88 24.84 -4.00
N MET A 198 -1.70 25.38 -3.67
CA MET A 198 -0.81 24.84 -2.65
C MET A 198 -0.90 25.65 -1.34
N HIS A 199 -0.77 24.94 -0.21
CA HIS A 199 -0.64 25.62 1.08
C HIS A 199 0.74 26.27 1.19
N LYS A 200 0.81 27.42 1.86
CA LYS A 200 2.04 28.22 2.03
C LYS A 200 3.22 27.45 2.65
N GLU A 201 2.93 26.43 3.46
CA GLU A 201 3.93 25.58 4.11
C GLU A 201 4.40 24.41 3.24
N ASN A 202 3.63 24.05 2.20
CA ASN A 202 3.95 22.96 1.30
C ASN A 202 4.75 23.47 0.11
N ARG A 203 6.06 23.38 0.24
CA ARG A 203 6.97 23.87 -0.82
C ARG A 203 6.93 22.95 -2.04
N PRO A 204 6.75 23.49 -3.27
CA PRO A 204 6.63 22.70 -4.48
C PRO A 204 7.91 21.94 -4.87
N GLU A 205 9.08 22.40 -4.47
CA GLU A 205 10.34 21.69 -4.71
C GLU A 205 10.46 20.35 -3.98
N TRP A 206 9.66 20.09 -2.95
CA TRP A 206 9.65 18.81 -2.24
C TRP A 206 9.08 17.66 -3.07
N ILE A 207 8.34 17.96 -4.13
CA ILE A 207 7.80 16.97 -5.07
C ILE A 207 8.92 16.33 -5.90
N ILE A 208 10.05 17.02 -6.03
CA ILE A 208 11.24 16.49 -6.69
C ILE A 208 12.06 15.72 -5.64
N LEU A 209 12.12 14.41 -5.79
CA LEU A 209 12.71 13.52 -4.81
C LEU A 209 14.24 13.61 -4.85
N LYS A 210 14.84 13.83 -3.70
CA LYS A 210 16.26 13.62 -3.41
C LYS A 210 16.47 12.38 -2.56
N VAL A 211 15.44 11.97 -1.83
CA VAL A 211 15.43 10.82 -0.94
C VAL A 211 14.24 9.95 -1.32
N LEU A 212 14.48 8.68 -1.57
CA LEU A 212 13.43 7.71 -1.86
C LEU A 212 13.08 6.95 -0.57
N PRO A 213 11.83 6.97 -0.09
CA PRO A 213 11.42 6.16 1.04
C PRO A 213 11.40 4.67 0.66
N VAL A 214 11.96 3.85 1.53
CA VAL A 214 11.96 2.40 1.41
C VAL A 214 10.94 1.83 2.38
N PRO A 215 9.94 1.05 1.91
CA PRO A 215 8.91 0.50 2.77
C PRO A 215 9.49 -0.55 3.72
N PRO A 216 8.84 -0.79 4.87
CA PRO A 216 9.23 -1.82 5.82
C PRO A 216 9.37 -3.21 5.18
N ILE A 217 10.16 -4.08 5.78
CA ILE A 217 10.32 -5.47 5.34
C ILE A 217 9.00 -6.23 5.41
N THR A 218 8.15 -5.93 6.37
CA THR A 218 6.81 -6.52 6.52
C THR A 218 5.89 -6.29 5.32
N VAL A 219 6.09 -5.21 4.56
CA VAL A 219 5.35 -4.90 3.31
C VAL A 219 5.87 -5.70 2.12
N ARG A 220 7.13 -6.13 2.15
CA ARG A 220 7.83 -6.85 1.07
C ARG A 220 8.61 -8.06 1.61
N PRO A 221 7.90 -9.03 2.21
CA PRO A 221 8.54 -10.16 2.88
C PRO A 221 9.33 -11.02 1.89
N SER A 222 10.45 -11.57 2.36
CA SER A 222 11.22 -12.60 1.68
C SER A 222 10.79 -13.97 2.21
N ILE A 223 10.49 -14.91 1.33
CA ILE A 223 10.02 -16.24 1.67
C ILE A 223 11.12 -17.24 1.32
N THR A 224 11.49 -18.09 2.28
CA THR A 224 12.41 -19.21 2.04
C THR A 224 11.62 -20.37 1.46
N LEU A 225 12.01 -20.86 0.29
CA LEU A 225 11.44 -22.03 -0.37
C LEU A 225 11.97 -23.32 0.26
N ASP A 226 11.29 -24.45 0.03
CA ASP A 226 11.72 -25.76 0.50
C ASP A 226 13.09 -26.19 -0.07
N SER A 227 13.50 -25.62 -1.21
CA SER A 227 14.83 -25.78 -1.81
C SER A 227 15.96 -25.06 -1.05
N GLY A 228 15.62 -24.21 -0.07
CA GLY A 228 16.58 -23.33 0.62
C GLY A 228 16.79 -21.99 -0.07
N ASP A 229 16.27 -21.79 -1.30
CA ASP A 229 16.34 -20.53 -2.01
C ASP A 229 15.37 -19.51 -1.41
N ARG A 230 15.72 -18.21 -1.47
CA ARG A 230 14.83 -17.15 -1.03
C ARG A 230 14.12 -16.52 -2.22
N SER A 231 12.81 -16.45 -2.12
CA SER A 231 11.96 -15.71 -3.07
C SER A 231 11.70 -14.31 -2.52
N GLU A 232 12.15 -13.31 -3.26
CA GLU A 232 11.99 -11.91 -2.89
C GLU A 232 10.79 -11.28 -3.58
N ASP A 233 10.24 -10.27 -2.94
CA ASP A 233 9.10 -9.51 -3.44
C ASP A 233 9.47 -8.62 -4.64
N ASP A 234 8.51 -8.36 -5.53
CA ASP A 234 8.68 -7.50 -6.71
C ASP A 234 9.18 -6.08 -6.36
N LEU A 235 8.77 -5.53 -5.21
CA LEU A 235 9.26 -4.23 -4.74
C LEU A 235 10.75 -4.29 -4.36
N THR A 236 11.21 -5.38 -3.76
CA THR A 236 12.61 -5.57 -3.42
C THR A 236 13.47 -5.62 -4.69
N HIS A 237 13.03 -6.35 -5.73
CA HIS A 237 13.72 -6.36 -7.02
C HIS A 237 13.83 -4.95 -7.63
N LYS A 238 12.76 -4.16 -7.57
CA LYS A 238 12.81 -2.77 -8.09
C LYS A 238 13.73 -1.87 -7.28
N LEU A 239 13.77 -2.03 -5.95
CA LEU A 239 14.69 -1.28 -5.09
C LEU A 239 16.16 -1.67 -5.35
N VAL A 240 16.44 -2.95 -5.63
CA VAL A 240 17.77 -3.41 -6.09
C VAL A 240 18.19 -2.68 -7.36
N ASP A 241 17.29 -2.59 -8.35
CA ASP A 241 17.57 -1.87 -9.60
C ASP A 241 17.89 -0.40 -9.34
N VAL A 242 17.08 0.29 -8.51
CA VAL A 242 17.29 1.70 -8.14
C VAL A 242 18.66 1.88 -7.47
N LEU A 243 19.03 1.03 -6.50
CA LEU A 243 20.32 1.12 -5.79
C LEU A 243 21.50 0.91 -6.73
N ARG A 244 21.45 -0.10 -7.59
CA ARG A 244 22.53 -0.40 -8.55
C ARG A 244 22.77 0.76 -9.52
N ILE A 245 21.69 1.36 -10.05
CA ILE A 245 21.84 2.51 -10.95
C ILE A 245 22.29 3.74 -10.19
N ASN A 246 21.79 3.97 -8.98
CA ASN A 246 22.22 5.09 -8.14
C ASN A 246 23.72 5.00 -7.79
N GLN A 247 24.19 3.80 -7.48
CA GLN A 247 25.61 3.56 -7.24
C GLN A 247 26.48 3.79 -8.49
N ARG A 248 26.06 3.24 -9.65
CA ARG A 248 26.76 3.48 -10.92
C ARG A 248 26.80 4.96 -11.28
N LEU A 249 25.72 5.68 -11.02
CA LEU A 249 25.65 7.12 -11.27
C LEU A 249 26.64 7.88 -10.39
N ARG A 250 26.77 7.51 -9.11
CA ARG A 250 27.76 8.05 -8.18
C ARG A 250 29.18 7.79 -8.69
N GLU A 251 29.52 6.54 -8.98
CA GLU A 251 30.84 6.12 -9.46
C GLU A 251 31.24 6.87 -10.75
N ASN A 252 30.35 6.98 -11.74
CA ASN A 252 30.62 7.70 -12.99
C ASN A 252 30.79 9.21 -12.77
N ARG A 253 30.01 9.82 -11.87
CA ARG A 253 30.14 11.23 -11.54
C ARG A 253 31.46 11.50 -10.84
N ASP A 254 31.83 10.67 -9.87
CA ASP A 254 33.08 10.82 -9.10
C ASP A 254 34.32 10.53 -9.96
N ALA A 255 34.18 9.67 -10.98
CA ALA A 255 35.22 9.42 -11.99
C ALA A 255 35.31 10.51 -13.07
N GLY A 256 34.45 11.53 -13.04
CA GLY A 256 34.47 12.61 -14.05
C GLY A 256 34.01 12.16 -15.45
N ALA A 257 33.11 11.20 -15.54
CA ALA A 257 32.57 10.70 -16.81
C ALA A 257 31.94 11.80 -17.66
N PRO A 258 31.92 11.67 -19.01
CA PRO A 258 31.23 12.60 -19.89
C PRO A 258 29.78 12.84 -19.49
N GLN A 259 29.32 14.10 -19.60
CA GLN A 259 27.97 14.51 -19.19
C GLN A 259 26.86 13.66 -19.83
N LEU A 260 27.05 13.23 -21.09
CA LEU A 260 26.09 12.38 -21.80
C LEU A 260 25.83 11.06 -21.05
N ILE A 261 26.90 10.41 -20.55
CA ILE A 261 26.78 9.15 -19.80
C ILE A 261 26.05 9.39 -18.48
N VAL A 262 26.36 10.48 -17.79
CA VAL A 262 25.68 10.86 -16.55
C VAL A 262 24.19 11.12 -16.79
N GLU A 263 23.84 11.79 -17.88
CA GLU A 263 22.44 12.06 -18.26
C GLU A 263 21.69 10.78 -18.62
N ASP A 264 22.30 9.84 -19.32
CA ASP A 264 21.70 8.54 -19.67
C ASP A 264 21.45 7.71 -18.42
N LEU A 265 22.40 7.65 -17.49
CA LEU A 265 22.22 6.97 -16.20
C LEU A 265 21.16 7.65 -15.34
N TRP A 266 21.07 8.98 -15.38
CA TRP A 266 20.03 9.72 -14.69
C TRP A 266 18.64 9.44 -15.26
N GLU A 267 18.52 9.36 -16.58
CA GLU A 267 17.25 8.98 -17.23
C GLU A 267 16.86 7.52 -16.87
N LEU A 268 17.84 6.62 -16.76
CA LEU A 268 17.62 5.25 -16.32
C LEU A 268 17.19 5.20 -14.83
N LEU A 269 17.81 6.01 -13.96
CA LEU A 269 17.38 6.14 -12.57
C LEU A 269 15.93 6.65 -12.49
N GLN A 270 15.59 7.68 -13.27
CA GLN A 270 14.22 8.21 -13.37
C GLN A 270 13.23 7.12 -13.82
N TYR A 271 13.60 6.28 -14.80
CA TYR A 271 12.80 5.15 -15.25
C TYR A 271 12.54 4.14 -14.11
N HIS A 272 13.60 3.74 -13.38
CA HIS A 272 13.44 2.76 -12.29
C HIS A 272 12.59 3.30 -11.13
N VAL A 273 12.74 4.58 -10.76
CA VAL A 273 11.91 5.21 -9.73
C VAL A 273 10.46 5.36 -10.23
N THR A 274 10.24 5.74 -11.49
CA THR A 274 8.90 5.84 -12.06
C THR A 274 8.18 4.50 -12.05
N THR A 275 8.84 3.43 -12.52
CA THR A 275 8.25 2.08 -12.53
C THR A 275 8.15 1.45 -11.14
N TYR A 276 8.89 1.93 -10.16
CA TYR A 276 8.72 1.55 -8.75
C TYR A 276 7.39 2.07 -8.19
N PHE A 277 7.00 3.31 -8.51
CA PHE A 277 5.71 3.86 -8.11
C PHE A 277 4.56 3.33 -8.96
N ASP A 278 4.68 3.38 -10.28
CA ASP A 278 3.66 2.91 -11.21
C ASP A 278 4.26 2.23 -12.44
N ASN A 279 4.11 0.91 -12.50
CA ASN A 279 4.60 0.08 -13.61
C ASN A 279 3.64 0.01 -14.81
N GLN A 280 2.50 0.70 -14.77
CA GLN A 280 1.51 0.78 -15.86
C GLN A 280 1.42 2.18 -16.47
N THR A 281 2.43 3.01 -16.25
CA THR A 281 2.47 4.36 -16.82
C THR A 281 2.55 4.30 -18.34
N SER A 282 1.66 5.02 -19.03
CA SER A 282 1.66 5.11 -20.50
C SER A 282 2.93 5.78 -21.02
N GLY A 283 3.44 5.31 -22.15
CA GLY A 283 4.64 5.85 -22.79
C GLY A 283 5.97 5.34 -22.23
N ILE A 284 5.95 4.44 -21.25
CA ILE A 284 7.14 3.76 -20.70
C ILE A 284 6.94 2.25 -20.77
N PRO A 285 7.94 1.46 -21.22
CA PRO A 285 7.86 0.00 -21.18
C PRO A 285 7.78 -0.48 -19.73
N PRO A 286 6.85 -1.41 -19.40
CA PRO A 286 6.72 -1.91 -18.04
C PRO A 286 7.92 -2.78 -17.66
N ALA A 287 8.38 -2.64 -16.43
CA ALA A 287 9.40 -3.50 -15.85
C ALA A 287 8.85 -4.94 -15.70
N ARG A 288 9.66 -5.93 -16.08
CA ARG A 288 9.30 -7.35 -16.08
C ARG A 288 10.27 -8.17 -15.24
N HIS A 289 9.75 -9.22 -14.63
CA HIS A 289 10.56 -10.27 -14.01
C HIS A 289 11.25 -11.11 -15.11
N ARG A 290 12.28 -11.90 -14.76
CA ARG A 290 12.96 -12.83 -15.68
C ARG A 290 12.03 -13.81 -16.39
N SER A 291 10.90 -14.16 -15.75
CA SER A 291 9.83 -15.00 -16.32
C SER A 291 8.93 -14.28 -17.34
N GLY A 292 9.19 -13.02 -17.69
CA GLY A 292 8.36 -12.21 -18.57
C GLY A 292 7.12 -11.57 -17.92
N ARG A 293 6.76 -11.95 -16.69
CA ARG A 293 5.66 -11.36 -15.92
C ARG A 293 5.95 -9.90 -15.57
N THR A 294 4.96 -9.03 -15.69
CA THR A 294 5.06 -7.63 -15.25
C THR A 294 5.12 -7.56 -13.72
N LEU A 295 6.04 -6.74 -13.20
CA LEU A 295 6.20 -6.56 -11.75
C LEU A 295 5.00 -5.79 -11.17
N LYS A 296 4.52 -6.23 -10.01
CA LYS A 296 3.49 -5.53 -9.22
C LYS A 296 4.17 -4.55 -8.28
N THR A 297 4.10 -3.27 -8.62
CA THR A 297 4.69 -2.18 -7.84
C THR A 297 3.63 -1.45 -6.99
N LEU A 298 3.95 -0.33 -6.36
CA LEU A 298 3.09 0.30 -5.35
C LEU A 298 1.67 0.59 -5.85
N THR A 299 1.53 1.22 -7.01
CA THR A 299 0.21 1.55 -7.58
C THR A 299 -0.59 0.29 -7.89
N GLN A 300 0.04 -0.75 -8.44
CA GLN A 300 -0.62 -2.01 -8.77
C GLN A 300 -1.07 -2.80 -7.53
N ARG A 301 -0.43 -2.58 -6.37
CA ARG A 301 -0.87 -3.15 -5.09
C ARG A 301 -2.12 -2.51 -4.53
N LEU A 302 -2.38 -1.25 -4.86
CA LEU A 302 -3.52 -0.49 -4.37
C LEU A 302 -4.69 -0.52 -5.35
N LYS A 303 -4.39 -0.37 -6.64
CA LYS A 303 -5.35 -0.19 -7.74
C LYS A 303 -5.90 -1.52 -8.26
N GLY A 304 -7.15 -1.48 -8.74
CA GLY A 304 -7.76 -2.58 -9.50
C GLY A 304 -8.48 -3.62 -8.64
N LYS A 305 -8.94 -4.70 -9.32
CA LYS A 305 -9.75 -5.78 -8.72
C LYS A 305 -8.97 -6.56 -7.66
N GLU A 306 -7.69 -6.81 -7.90
CA GLU A 306 -6.80 -7.54 -7.01
C GLU A 306 -6.02 -6.62 -6.05
N GLY A 307 -6.29 -5.32 -6.10
CA GLY A 307 -5.65 -4.33 -5.25
C GLY A 307 -6.15 -4.39 -3.79
N ARG A 308 -5.41 -3.74 -2.90
CA ARG A 308 -5.65 -3.75 -1.46
C ARG A 308 -7.06 -3.28 -1.09
N PHE A 309 -7.58 -2.24 -1.76
CA PHE A 309 -8.90 -1.70 -1.45
C PHE A 309 -10.03 -2.67 -1.76
N ARG A 310 -10.06 -3.27 -2.94
CA ARG A 310 -11.17 -4.14 -3.37
C ARG A 310 -11.07 -5.56 -2.84
N SER A 311 -9.88 -6.15 -2.77
CA SER A 311 -9.72 -7.57 -2.42
C SER A 311 -9.34 -7.84 -0.96
N ASN A 312 -8.94 -6.83 -0.19
CA ASN A 312 -8.51 -7.02 1.20
C ASN A 312 -9.21 -6.10 2.21
N LEU A 313 -9.76 -4.95 1.79
CA LEU A 313 -10.43 -4.00 2.69
C LEU A 313 -11.95 -4.01 2.51
N SER A 314 -12.47 -3.81 1.28
CA SER A 314 -13.91 -3.86 1.01
C SER A 314 -14.46 -5.27 1.10
N GLY A 315 -13.68 -6.27 0.72
CA GLY A 315 -13.99 -7.68 0.86
C GLY A 315 -12.72 -8.46 1.14
N LYS A 316 -12.76 -9.41 2.05
CA LYS A 316 -11.63 -10.28 2.39
C LYS A 316 -12.07 -11.71 2.58
N ARG A 317 -11.15 -12.64 2.42
CA ARG A 317 -11.39 -14.04 2.76
C ARG A 317 -11.46 -14.16 4.27
N VAL A 318 -12.46 -14.88 4.74
CA VAL A 318 -12.72 -15.07 6.17
C VAL A 318 -12.63 -16.55 6.52
N ASN A 319 -12.31 -16.85 7.78
CA ASN A 319 -12.30 -18.20 8.32
C ASN A 319 -13.72 -18.62 8.78
N PHE A 320 -13.87 -19.86 9.17
CA PHE A 320 -15.10 -20.43 9.70
C PHE A 320 -16.27 -20.40 8.70
N CYS A 321 -15.97 -20.57 7.42
CA CYS A 321 -16.94 -20.61 6.33
C CYS A 321 -16.86 -21.94 5.61
N ALA A 322 -17.98 -22.34 5.05
CA ALA A 322 -18.07 -23.50 4.17
C ALA A 322 -18.87 -23.20 2.92
N ARG A 323 -18.71 -24.01 1.89
CA ARG A 323 -19.44 -23.91 0.65
C ARG A 323 -19.74 -25.33 0.12
N SER A 324 -20.97 -25.54 -0.32
CA SER A 324 -21.39 -26.80 -0.93
C SER A 324 -22.49 -26.54 -1.97
N VAL A 325 -23.02 -27.57 -2.58
CA VAL A 325 -24.11 -27.48 -3.56
C VAL A 325 -25.45 -27.31 -2.85
N ILE A 326 -26.41 -26.54 -3.39
CA ILE A 326 -27.78 -26.38 -2.85
C ILE A 326 -28.74 -27.37 -3.47
N SER A 327 -29.56 -28.02 -2.65
CA SER A 327 -30.63 -28.88 -3.08
C SER A 327 -31.93 -28.51 -2.37
N PRO A 328 -33.08 -28.52 -3.05
CA PRO A 328 -34.37 -28.22 -2.40
C PRO A 328 -34.74 -29.35 -1.45
N ASP A 329 -35.36 -29.01 -0.32
CA ASP A 329 -35.98 -29.94 0.62
C ASP A 329 -37.39 -29.41 0.99
N PRO A 330 -38.48 -30.07 0.59
CA PRO A 330 -39.83 -29.61 0.87
C PRO A 330 -40.24 -29.71 2.34
N TYR A 331 -39.49 -30.41 3.17
CA TYR A 331 -39.77 -30.58 4.60
C TYR A 331 -39.13 -29.48 5.47
N LEU A 332 -38.29 -28.62 4.90
CA LEU A 332 -37.72 -27.48 5.59
C LEU A 332 -38.64 -26.27 5.57
N GLY A 333 -38.75 -25.58 6.70
CA GLY A 333 -39.40 -24.29 6.78
C GLY A 333 -38.63 -23.18 6.07
N VAL A 334 -39.33 -22.06 5.78
CA VAL A 334 -38.74 -20.92 5.06
C VAL A 334 -37.51 -20.31 5.80
N ASN A 335 -37.47 -20.41 7.13
CA ASN A 335 -36.40 -19.92 8.00
C ASN A 335 -35.42 -21.01 8.44
N GLU A 336 -35.41 -22.16 7.77
CA GLU A 336 -34.57 -23.32 8.12
C GLU A 336 -33.62 -23.65 6.97
N VAL A 337 -32.47 -24.20 7.33
CA VAL A 337 -31.46 -24.65 6.37
C VAL A 337 -30.85 -25.99 6.83
N GLY A 338 -30.71 -26.93 5.89
CA GLY A 338 -30.02 -28.18 6.11
C GLY A 338 -28.50 -28.00 5.92
N VAL A 339 -27.72 -28.42 6.91
CA VAL A 339 -26.26 -28.35 6.84
C VAL A 339 -25.66 -29.74 6.92
N PRO A 340 -24.72 -30.13 6.02
CA PRO A 340 -24.04 -31.41 6.09
C PRO A 340 -23.34 -31.61 7.43
N THR A 341 -23.56 -32.77 8.04
CA THR A 341 -22.99 -33.11 9.36
C THR A 341 -21.46 -32.98 9.38
N LYS A 342 -20.80 -33.32 8.27
CA LYS A 342 -19.35 -33.19 8.13
C LYS A 342 -18.90 -31.73 8.27
N ILE A 343 -19.60 -30.79 7.64
CA ILE A 343 -19.31 -29.37 7.75
C ILE A 343 -19.55 -28.89 9.19
N ALA A 344 -20.66 -29.31 9.80
CA ALA A 344 -21.01 -28.95 11.17
C ALA A 344 -19.98 -29.46 12.19
N LYS A 345 -19.30 -30.58 11.92
CA LYS A 345 -18.23 -31.10 12.80
C LYS A 345 -16.90 -30.37 12.60
N GLU A 346 -16.59 -29.86 11.42
CA GLU A 346 -15.32 -29.19 11.12
C GLU A 346 -15.32 -27.71 11.51
N LEU A 347 -16.43 -27.01 11.28
CA LEU A 347 -16.54 -25.59 11.62
C LEU A 347 -16.71 -25.42 13.14
N THR A 348 -15.92 -24.49 13.71
CA THR A 348 -15.88 -24.29 15.16
C THR A 348 -16.04 -22.83 15.52
N VAL A 349 -16.68 -22.56 16.66
CA VAL A 349 -16.87 -21.24 17.26
C VAL A 349 -16.27 -21.23 18.67
N PRO A 350 -15.51 -20.19 19.07
CA PRO A 350 -14.98 -20.11 20.42
C PRO A 350 -16.09 -19.78 21.42
N ILE A 351 -16.25 -20.62 22.45
CA ILE A 351 -17.16 -20.39 23.57
C ILE A 351 -16.35 -20.26 24.84
N ARG A 352 -16.57 -19.18 25.58
CA ARG A 352 -15.96 -18.98 26.90
C ARG A 352 -16.66 -19.85 27.93
N VAL A 353 -15.86 -20.64 28.68
CA VAL A 353 -16.39 -21.46 29.76
C VAL A 353 -16.69 -20.60 31.00
N THR A 354 -17.91 -20.70 31.49
CA THR A 354 -18.40 -20.02 32.70
C THR A 354 -18.95 -21.07 33.66
N THR A 355 -19.20 -20.67 34.91
CA THR A 355 -19.80 -21.54 35.92
C THR A 355 -21.17 -22.12 35.48
N ARG A 356 -21.94 -21.37 34.67
CA ARG A 356 -23.26 -21.77 34.17
C ARG A 356 -23.22 -22.82 33.09
N ASN A 357 -22.25 -22.73 32.15
CA ASN A 357 -22.17 -23.65 31.03
C ASN A 357 -21.13 -24.77 31.20
N ARG A 358 -20.44 -24.80 32.34
CA ARG A 358 -19.33 -25.74 32.59
C ARG A 358 -19.70 -27.20 32.39
N GLU A 359 -20.83 -27.63 32.94
CA GLU A 359 -21.26 -29.03 32.82
C GLU A 359 -21.64 -29.39 31.40
N GLN A 360 -22.31 -28.49 30.69
CA GLN A 360 -22.61 -28.67 29.28
C GLN A 360 -21.34 -28.79 28.43
N MET A 361 -20.37 -27.92 28.67
CA MET A 361 -19.08 -27.98 27.95
C MET A 361 -18.29 -29.25 28.25
N ARG A 362 -18.36 -29.72 29.52
CA ARG A 362 -17.77 -31.01 29.93
C ARG A 362 -18.36 -32.19 29.15
N GLN A 363 -19.67 -32.24 29.02
CA GLN A 363 -20.35 -33.27 28.23
C GLN A 363 -19.98 -33.19 26.73
N MET A 364 -19.87 -31.99 26.17
CA MET A 364 -19.44 -31.80 24.80
C MET A 364 -17.98 -32.23 24.57
N ILE A 365 -17.09 -32.02 25.54
CA ILE A 365 -15.69 -32.51 25.47
C ILE A 365 -15.66 -34.03 25.48
N LEU A 366 -16.49 -34.68 26.31
CA LEU A 366 -16.59 -36.14 26.37
C LEU A 366 -17.08 -36.75 25.07
N ARG A 367 -18.00 -36.09 24.37
CA ARG A 367 -18.44 -36.52 23.00
C ARG A 367 -17.33 -36.39 21.98
N GLY A 368 -16.43 -35.41 22.15
CA GLY A 368 -15.31 -35.17 21.25
C GLY A 368 -15.71 -34.61 19.88
N PRO A 369 -14.81 -34.69 18.89
CA PRO A 369 -15.02 -34.09 17.55
C PRO A 369 -15.92 -34.96 16.66
N ASP A 370 -16.11 -36.23 16.96
CA ASP A 370 -16.78 -37.18 16.05
C ASP A 370 -18.31 -37.10 16.13
N VAL A 371 -18.84 -36.55 17.17
CA VAL A 371 -20.30 -36.41 17.41
C VAL A 371 -20.70 -34.96 17.52
N HIS A 372 -21.64 -34.50 16.71
CA HIS A 372 -22.21 -33.16 16.83
C HIS A 372 -23.41 -33.18 17.80
N PRO A 373 -23.55 -32.20 18.72
CA PRO A 373 -22.61 -31.14 19.09
C PRO A 373 -21.45 -31.66 19.94
N GLY A 374 -20.23 -31.35 19.50
CA GLY A 374 -19.00 -31.78 20.11
C GLY A 374 -17.96 -30.66 20.23
N VAL A 375 -16.73 -31.01 20.59
CA VAL A 375 -15.63 -30.07 20.75
C VAL A 375 -14.39 -30.56 20.02
N ASN A 376 -13.82 -29.71 19.17
CA ASN A 376 -12.62 -30.04 18.40
C ASN A 376 -11.33 -29.61 19.11
N TYR A 377 -11.38 -28.47 19.81
CA TYR A 377 -10.21 -27.89 20.47
C TYR A 377 -10.54 -27.30 21.83
N VAL A 378 -9.57 -27.33 22.72
CA VAL A 378 -9.58 -26.60 24.00
C VAL A 378 -8.48 -25.54 23.95
N ILE A 379 -8.83 -24.32 24.30
CA ILE A 379 -7.86 -23.22 24.47
C ILE A 379 -7.60 -23.06 25.97
N ARG A 380 -6.35 -23.26 26.37
CA ARG A 380 -5.91 -23.13 27.76
C ARG A 380 -5.73 -21.67 28.17
N GLY A 381 -5.53 -21.43 29.45
CA GLY A 381 -5.23 -20.10 30.01
C GLY A 381 -3.94 -19.50 29.46
N ASP A 382 -2.97 -20.33 29.06
CA ASP A 382 -1.73 -19.95 28.38
C ASP A 382 -1.93 -19.63 26.89
N LYS A 383 -3.18 -19.56 26.41
CA LYS A 383 -3.60 -19.36 25.01
C LYS A 383 -3.20 -20.51 24.06
N ARG A 384 -2.62 -21.59 24.53
CA ARG A 384 -2.32 -22.75 23.68
C ARG A 384 -3.60 -23.46 23.28
N ARG A 385 -3.68 -23.81 21.99
CA ARG A 385 -4.80 -24.54 21.39
C ARG A 385 -4.47 -26.03 21.33
N VAL A 386 -5.22 -26.85 22.02
CA VAL A 386 -5.03 -28.29 22.08
C VAL A 386 -6.16 -29.00 21.36
N ARG A 387 -5.84 -29.87 20.40
CA ARG A 387 -6.82 -30.69 19.69
C ARG A 387 -7.28 -31.82 20.63
N ILE A 388 -8.59 -32.09 20.65
CA ILE A 388 -9.16 -33.19 21.41
C ILE A 388 -9.06 -34.50 20.61
N ASN A 389 -8.46 -35.50 21.21
CA ASN A 389 -8.43 -36.88 20.74
C ASN A 389 -9.01 -37.78 21.84
N GLU A 390 -9.14 -39.09 21.57
CA GLU A 390 -9.72 -40.04 22.54
C GLU A 390 -9.05 -39.96 23.93
N ARG A 391 -7.72 -39.92 23.97
CA ARG A 391 -6.96 -39.86 25.21
C ARG A 391 -7.12 -38.54 25.95
N SER A 392 -7.20 -37.41 25.23
CA SER A 392 -7.33 -36.07 25.83
C SER A 392 -8.76 -35.73 26.28
N ARG A 393 -9.80 -36.46 25.81
CA ARG A 393 -11.20 -36.24 26.22
C ARG A 393 -11.37 -36.36 27.74
N LEU A 394 -10.88 -37.43 28.34
CA LEU A 394 -11.02 -37.69 29.74
C LEU A 394 -10.24 -36.67 30.59
N ILE A 395 -9.02 -36.36 30.19
CA ILE A 395 -8.16 -35.37 30.91
C ILE A 395 -8.77 -33.98 30.88
N ASN A 396 -9.21 -33.52 29.71
CA ASN A 396 -9.78 -32.17 29.56
C ASN A 396 -11.20 -32.06 30.13
N ALA A 397 -11.91 -33.17 30.32
CA ALA A 397 -13.17 -33.21 31.06
C ALA A 397 -12.99 -33.24 32.59
N GLY A 398 -11.76 -33.29 33.08
CA GLY A 398 -11.45 -33.29 34.50
C GLY A 398 -11.51 -34.68 35.14
N PHE A 399 -11.41 -35.74 34.36
CA PHE A 399 -11.26 -37.11 34.89
C PHE A 399 -9.78 -37.38 35.15
N ARG A 400 -9.50 -38.11 36.25
CA ARG A 400 -8.15 -38.57 36.58
C ARG A 400 -7.79 -39.74 35.63
N CYS A 401 -6.54 -39.81 35.26
CA CYS A 401 -6.03 -41.00 34.54
C CYS A 401 -6.00 -42.19 35.51
N HIS A 402 -6.71 -43.27 35.16
CA HIS A 402 -6.72 -44.50 35.96
C HIS A 402 -5.60 -45.49 35.58
N ASN A 403 -4.64 -45.08 34.74
CA ASN A 403 -3.49 -45.92 34.48
C ASN A 403 -2.53 -45.91 35.67
N PRO A 404 -2.27 -47.05 36.34
CA PRO A 404 -1.41 -47.11 37.53
C PRO A 404 0.05 -46.72 37.25
N GLU A 405 0.48 -46.74 35.99
CA GLU A 405 1.79 -46.24 35.56
C GLU A 405 1.84 -44.71 35.35
N CYS A 406 0.71 -44.04 35.34
CA CYS A 406 0.62 -42.61 35.17
C CYS A 406 0.50 -41.99 36.58
N MET A 407 1.59 -41.99 37.34
CA MET A 407 1.69 -41.42 38.67
C MET A 407 1.68 -39.88 38.70
N GLU A 408 1.57 -39.22 37.59
CA GLU A 408 1.36 -37.77 37.57
C GLU A 408 -0.09 -37.48 37.96
N GLU A 409 -0.28 -37.13 39.22
CA GLU A 409 -1.40 -36.27 39.58
C GLU A 409 -1.34 -35.06 38.69
N THR A 410 -2.13 -35.06 37.63
CA THR A 410 -2.38 -33.86 36.84
C THR A 410 -3.24 -32.92 37.70
N THR A 411 -2.63 -32.38 38.74
CA THR A 411 -3.12 -31.26 39.56
C THR A 411 -3.08 -29.94 38.78
N GLN A 412 -2.66 -29.95 37.54
CA GLN A 412 -2.94 -28.84 36.64
C GLN A 412 -4.45 -28.85 36.38
N ARG A 413 -5.16 -28.10 37.21
CA ARG A 413 -6.49 -27.58 36.88
C ARG A 413 -6.30 -26.80 35.58
N PHE A 414 -6.63 -27.46 34.45
CA PHE A 414 -6.77 -26.75 33.21
C PHE A 414 -7.94 -25.80 33.38
N ASP A 415 -7.65 -24.53 33.56
CA ASP A 415 -8.65 -23.49 33.38
C ASP A 415 -9.08 -23.51 31.94
N LEU A 416 -10.20 -24.20 31.69
CA LEU A 416 -10.86 -24.24 30.39
C LEU A 416 -11.43 -22.86 30.09
N HIS A 417 -10.60 -21.94 29.64
CA HIS A 417 -11.04 -20.60 29.35
C HIS A 417 -11.89 -20.53 28.09
N GLN A 418 -11.65 -21.43 27.13
CA GLN A 418 -12.42 -21.48 25.89
C GLN A 418 -12.56 -22.92 25.37
N VAL A 419 -13.77 -23.29 24.98
CA VAL A 419 -14.09 -24.52 24.27
C VAL A 419 -14.63 -24.14 22.90
N LEU A 420 -14.20 -24.81 21.85
CA LEU A 420 -14.65 -24.55 20.48
C LEU A 420 -15.66 -25.64 20.06
N PRO A 421 -16.98 -25.40 20.19
CA PRO A 421 -18.00 -26.27 19.60
C PRO A 421 -18.13 -26.02 18.11
N ALA A 422 -18.79 -26.89 17.41
CA ALA A 422 -19.26 -26.63 16.07
C ALA A 422 -20.23 -25.41 16.06
N PRO A 423 -20.22 -24.60 15.00
CA PRO A 423 -20.94 -23.31 14.99
C PRO A 423 -22.42 -23.46 15.20
N ASN A 424 -22.98 -22.63 16.08
CA ASN A 424 -24.38 -22.27 16.01
C ASN A 424 -24.52 -21.17 14.98
N PHE A 425 -25.32 -21.43 13.96
CA PHE A 425 -25.50 -20.53 12.82
C PHE A 425 -26.21 -19.23 13.23
N LEU A 426 -26.08 -18.25 12.38
CA LEU A 426 -26.60 -16.87 12.46
C LEU A 426 -27.78 -16.66 13.42
N PRO A 427 -27.78 -15.57 14.18
CA PRO A 427 -28.93 -15.24 15.03
C PRO A 427 -30.23 -15.20 14.20
N GLY A 428 -31.16 -16.10 14.48
CA GLY A 428 -32.43 -16.22 13.77
C GLY A 428 -32.57 -17.37 12.80
N LEU A 429 -31.50 -18.12 12.52
CA LEU A 429 -31.58 -19.31 11.66
C LEU A 429 -31.65 -20.59 12.51
N VAL A 430 -32.69 -21.36 12.37
CA VAL A 430 -32.86 -22.63 13.06
C VAL A 430 -32.40 -23.76 12.12
N VAL A 431 -31.37 -24.48 12.53
CA VAL A 431 -30.91 -25.66 11.79
C VAL A 431 -31.66 -26.89 12.29
N LYS A 432 -32.51 -27.47 11.47
CA LYS A 432 -33.29 -28.65 11.84
C LYS A 432 -32.67 -29.98 11.47
N LYS A 433 -31.89 -30.02 10.36
CA LYS A 433 -31.44 -31.29 9.80
C LYS A 433 -29.95 -31.26 9.50
N PHE A 434 -29.21 -32.22 10.00
CA PHE A 434 -27.85 -32.53 9.62
C PHE A 434 -27.86 -33.85 8.86
N VAL A 435 -27.46 -33.85 7.60
CA VAL A 435 -27.50 -35.04 6.73
C VAL A 435 -26.08 -35.49 6.42
N THR A 436 -25.84 -36.78 6.42
CA THR A 436 -24.60 -37.34 5.89
C THR A 436 -24.64 -37.35 4.37
N ARG A 437 -23.46 -37.40 3.73
CA ARG A 437 -23.38 -37.46 2.27
C ARG A 437 -24.06 -38.72 1.72
N GLU A 438 -23.99 -39.81 2.46
CA GLU A 438 -24.58 -41.11 2.11
C GLU A 438 -26.12 -41.02 2.13
N GLU A 439 -26.70 -40.38 3.13
CA GLU A 439 -28.14 -40.15 3.22
C GLU A 439 -28.64 -39.21 2.10
N ALA A 440 -27.86 -38.17 1.76
CA ALA A 440 -28.19 -37.27 0.69
C ALA A 440 -28.17 -37.92 -0.69
N VAL A 441 -27.17 -38.81 -0.96
CA VAL A 441 -27.08 -39.56 -2.20
C VAL A 441 -28.19 -40.59 -2.31
N ALA A 442 -28.55 -41.28 -1.20
CA ALA A 442 -29.64 -42.22 -1.16
C ALA A 442 -31.02 -41.55 -1.38
N GLY A 443 -31.20 -40.28 -0.96
CA GLY A 443 -32.37 -39.47 -1.19
C GLY A 443 -32.46 -38.80 -2.56
N GLY A 444 -31.39 -38.90 -3.38
CA GLY A 444 -31.31 -38.18 -4.66
C GLY A 444 -31.10 -36.65 -4.52
N GLU A 445 -30.74 -36.17 -3.35
CA GLU A 445 -30.51 -34.79 -3.02
C GLU A 445 -29.04 -34.36 -3.03
N GLU A 446 -28.69 -33.41 -3.86
CA GLU A 446 -27.40 -32.68 -3.76
C GLU A 446 -27.48 -31.53 -2.77
N LEU A 447 -26.71 -31.60 -1.72
CA LEU A 447 -26.77 -30.68 -0.58
C LEU A 447 -25.94 -29.43 -0.72
N VAL A 448 -26.44 -28.39 -0.17
CA VAL A 448 -26.00 -27.04 -0.31
C VAL A 448 -25.63 -26.36 0.95
N THR A 449 -24.75 -25.39 0.83
CA THR A 449 -24.32 -24.54 1.91
C THR A 449 -24.27 -23.08 1.65
N TYR A 450 -24.31 -22.33 2.72
CA TYR A 450 -24.08 -20.89 2.76
C TYR A 450 -22.67 -20.58 3.27
N ALA A 451 -22.00 -19.60 2.64
CA ALA A 451 -20.88 -18.93 3.22
C ALA A 451 -21.40 -18.06 4.39
N ILE A 452 -20.90 -18.31 5.57
CA ILE A 452 -21.17 -17.52 6.77
C ILE A 452 -20.10 -16.43 6.88
#